data_460f8566471b25fa0bb2dd28161b51c0
#
_entry.id   460f8566471b25fa0bb2dd28161b51c0
#
_cell.length_a   1.000
_cell.length_b   1.000
_cell.length_c   1.000
_cell.angle_alpha   90.00
_cell.angle_beta   90.00
_cell.angle_gamma   90.00
#
_symmetry.space_group_name_H-M   'P 1'
#
loop_
_entity.id
_entity.type
_entity.pdbx_description
1 polymer ?
#
loop_
_entity_poly.entity_id
_entity_poly.type
_entity_poly.pdbx_seq_one_letter_code
_entity_poly.pdbx_strand_id
1 'polypeptide(L)'
;MNWFKDLLGLKPSPEEFAKTVLKFITASGHPELTRPRYDAEQFAIVCSNDAGVVTATLNLGNAYDEYCRVPKAMRRQLLTAFFLNRYELPETLNEAIVNLIARLQPRIFFEGMKLRSAINTLNGGEKDEASNMPHKIIGEHFGVTLVHDCPSQVSYISQATLEKWGSSFEELLPRAVTNLTRLTPEPFQPLQDGVYYSHYADTHDCSRLLVTHRVQACRLKGRPVAFTPNRNTLVLTGEDDVEGLALSLKFVQEALKEPRPLPVFALILDGEEWQLWDVPAEHPCKDDLSNQMLISMADIYGEQKALLEKKFEKEGHDVFVASLTI
;
A
#
# COMPACT_ATOMS: atom_id res chain seq x y z
N MET A 1 28.31 -2.30 -21.67
CA MET A 1 28.44 -0.93 -21.14
C MET A 1 27.82 -0.75 -19.73
N ASN A 2 27.33 -1.85 -19.07
CA ASN A 2 26.74 -1.77 -17.71
C ASN A 2 27.75 -1.85 -16.54
N TRP A 3 28.96 -2.41 -16.76
CA TRP A 3 29.93 -2.61 -15.69
C TRP A 3 30.48 -1.30 -15.08
N PHE A 4 30.52 -0.21 -15.86
CA PHE A 4 30.97 1.09 -15.38
C PHE A 4 29.98 1.77 -14.44
N LYS A 5 28.68 1.64 -14.70
CA LYS A 5 27.60 2.10 -13.80
C LYS A 5 27.64 1.31 -12.50
N ASP A 6 27.92 0.02 -12.59
CA ASP A 6 28.05 -0.90 -11.48
C ASP A 6 29.22 -0.57 -10.56
N LEU A 7 30.35 -0.10 -11.12
CA LEU A 7 31.53 0.30 -10.36
C LEU A 7 31.30 1.62 -9.60
N LEU A 8 30.44 2.50 -10.15
CA LEU A 8 30.09 3.80 -9.57
C LEU A 8 28.88 3.75 -8.63
N GLY A 9 28.31 2.55 -8.36
CA GLY A 9 27.13 2.41 -7.50
C GLY A 9 25.87 3.07 -8.05
N LEU A 10 25.81 3.37 -9.36
CA LEU A 10 24.67 4.04 -9.98
C LEU A 10 23.47 3.08 -10.06
N LYS A 11 22.29 3.59 -9.70
CA LYS A 11 21.03 2.86 -9.83
C LYS A 11 20.73 2.63 -11.32
N PRO A 12 20.20 1.46 -11.71
CA PRO A 12 19.71 1.27 -13.08
C PRO A 12 18.55 2.23 -13.38
N SER A 13 18.34 2.60 -14.63
CA SER A 13 17.11 3.30 -14.99
C SER A 13 15.89 2.35 -14.91
N PRO A 14 14.65 2.88 -14.84
CA PRO A 14 13.44 2.05 -14.90
C PRO A 14 13.42 1.11 -16.11
N GLU A 15 13.84 1.58 -17.29
CA GLU A 15 13.91 0.79 -18.52
C GLU A 15 14.99 -0.30 -18.46
N GLU A 16 16.15 -0.01 -17.86
CA GLU A 16 17.22 -1.00 -17.64
C GLU A 16 16.76 -2.09 -16.68
N PHE A 17 16.01 -1.70 -15.64
CA PHE A 17 15.40 -2.65 -14.72
C PHE A 17 14.32 -3.50 -15.41
N ALA A 18 13.40 -2.90 -16.15
CA ALA A 18 12.39 -3.61 -16.90
C ALA A 18 12.99 -4.64 -17.87
N LYS A 19 14.06 -4.30 -18.57
CA LYS A 19 14.82 -5.23 -19.43
C LYS A 19 15.44 -6.39 -18.63
N THR A 20 15.90 -6.12 -17.40
CA THR A 20 16.45 -7.13 -16.51
C THR A 20 15.38 -8.11 -16.06
N VAL A 21 14.20 -7.59 -15.62
CA VAL A 21 13.05 -8.40 -15.24
C VAL A 21 12.54 -9.23 -16.41
N LEU A 22 12.40 -8.61 -17.59
CA LEU A 22 11.95 -9.30 -18.79
C LEU A 22 12.86 -10.52 -19.14
N LYS A 23 14.18 -10.32 -19.11
CA LYS A 23 15.14 -11.42 -19.31
C LYS A 23 15.02 -12.47 -18.22
N PHE A 24 14.85 -12.05 -16.97
CA PHE A 24 14.73 -12.97 -15.83
C PHE A 24 13.48 -13.85 -15.95
N ILE A 25 12.31 -13.27 -16.27
CA ILE A 25 11.05 -14.00 -16.47
C ILE A 25 11.17 -14.94 -17.67
N THR A 26 11.69 -14.47 -18.82
CA THR A 26 11.86 -15.29 -20.01
C THR A 26 12.77 -16.50 -19.73
N ALA A 27 13.87 -16.27 -19.01
CA ALA A 27 14.83 -17.33 -18.67
C ALA A 27 14.29 -18.33 -17.63
N SER A 28 13.29 -17.93 -16.82
CA SER A 28 12.69 -18.80 -15.81
C SER A 28 11.86 -19.94 -16.41
N GLY A 29 11.29 -19.74 -17.61
CA GLY A 29 10.37 -20.68 -18.22
C GLY A 29 9.07 -20.89 -17.45
N HIS A 30 8.67 -19.90 -16.61
CA HIS A 30 7.50 -20.03 -15.78
C HIS A 30 6.22 -20.23 -16.65
N PRO A 31 5.42 -21.29 -16.43
CA PRO A 31 4.35 -21.69 -17.36
C PRO A 31 3.24 -20.67 -17.53
N GLU A 32 3.02 -19.82 -16.53
CA GLU A 32 1.95 -18.82 -16.56
C GLU A 32 2.44 -17.42 -16.98
N LEU A 33 3.76 -17.19 -17.04
CA LEU A 33 4.35 -15.93 -17.46
C LEU A 33 4.85 -15.99 -18.91
N THR A 34 3.95 -16.39 -19.79
CA THR A 34 4.24 -16.57 -21.21
C THR A 34 4.20 -15.26 -21.98
N ARG A 35 5.01 -15.14 -23.05
CA ARG A 35 5.10 -13.97 -23.93
C ARG A 35 5.19 -12.64 -23.16
N PRO A 36 6.14 -12.50 -22.23
CA PRO A 36 6.26 -11.28 -21.43
C PRO A 36 6.67 -10.10 -22.31
N ARG A 37 5.98 -8.97 -22.15
CA ARG A 37 6.21 -7.71 -22.86
C ARG A 37 6.30 -6.57 -21.85
N TYR A 38 7.23 -5.66 -22.05
CA TYR A 38 7.30 -4.44 -21.24
C TYR A 38 6.28 -3.41 -21.73
N ASP A 39 5.50 -2.91 -20.79
CA ASP A 39 4.57 -1.79 -20.95
C ASP A 39 5.15 -0.58 -20.20
N ALA A 40 5.62 0.41 -20.97
CA ALA A 40 6.30 1.58 -20.40
C ALA A 40 5.31 2.56 -19.74
N GLU A 41 4.06 2.64 -20.23
CA GLU A 41 3.04 3.52 -19.67
C GLU A 41 2.60 3.07 -18.29
N GLN A 42 2.53 1.75 -18.09
CA GLN A 42 2.15 1.17 -16.80
C GLN A 42 3.33 0.83 -15.91
N PHE A 43 4.56 0.96 -16.42
CA PHE A 43 5.77 0.44 -15.78
C PHE A 43 5.58 -1.00 -15.29
N ALA A 44 5.20 -1.88 -16.20
CA ALA A 44 4.82 -3.27 -15.92
C ALA A 44 5.34 -4.24 -16.98
N ILE A 45 5.45 -5.52 -16.61
CA ILE A 45 5.57 -6.63 -17.57
C ILE A 45 4.19 -7.24 -17.75
N VAL A 46 3.69 -7.22 -18.96
CA VAL A 46 2.41 -7.82 -19.34
C VAL A 46 2.69 -9.16 -20.00
N CYS A 47 2.12 -10.22 -19.46
CA CYS A 47 2.19 -11.58 -20.01
C CYS A 47 0.89 -11.92 -20.72
N SER A 48 0.96 -12.68 -21.81
CA SER A 48 -0.22 -13.10 -22.59
C SER A 48 -0.12 -14.55 -23.02
N ASN A 49 -1.27 -15.18 -23.28
CA ASN A 49 -1.35 -16.50 -23.88
C ASN A 49 -1.16 -16.45 -25.40
N ASP A 50 -1.26 -17.60 -26.07
CA ASP A 50 -1.10 -17.72 -27.53
C ASP A 50 -2.19 -17.00 -28.32
N ALA A 51 -3.36 -16.79 -27.74
CA ALA A 51 -4.46 -16.01 -28.31
C ALA A 51 -4.30 -14.50 -28.11
N GLY A 52 -3.23 -14.03 -27.44
CA GLY A 52 -2.98 -12.61 -27.17
C GLY A 52 -3.76 -12.07 -25.96
N VAL A 53 -4.49 -12.92 -25.23
CA VAL A 53 -5.20 -12.52 -24.01
C VAL A 53 -4.20 -12.33 -22.87
N VAL A 54 -4.31 -11.21 -22.16
CA VAL A 54 -3.45 -10.89 -21.01
C VAL A 54 -3.74 -11.88 -19.88
N THR A 55 -2.72 -12.61 -19.45
CA THR A 55 -2.79 -13.61 -18.38
C THR A 55 -2.21 -13.11 -17.05
N ALA A 56 -1.27 -12.15 -17.11
CA ALA A 56 -0.71 -11.53 -15.93
C ALA A 56 -0.16 -10.13 -16.22
N THR A 57 -0.25 -9.24 -15.24
CA THR A 57 0.42 -7.94 -15.25
C THR A 57 1.27 -7.80 -13.99
N LEU A 58 2.58 -7.70 -14.17
CA LEU A 58 3.57 -7.63 -13.11
C LEU A 58 4.05 -6.18 -12.97
N ASN A 59 3.55 -5.48 -11.95
CA ASN A 59 3.97 -4.11 -11.67
C ASN A 59 5.43 -4.06 -11.20
N LEU A 60 6.21 -3.17 -11.78
CA LEU A 60 7.64 -3.07 -11.54
C LEU A 60 8.03 -2.08 -10.42
N GLY A 61 7.17 -1.13 -10.07
CA GLY A 61 7.51 -0.01 -9.19
C GLY A 61 8.14 -0.45 -7.86
N ASN A 62 7.42 -1.22 -7.05
CA ASN A 62 7.92 -1.68 -5.76
C ASN A 62 9.19 -2.55 -5.88
N ALA A 63 9.21 -3.42 -6.91
CA ALA A 63 10.38 -4.28 -7.15
C ALA A 63 11.61 -3.46 -7.56
N TYR A 64 11.42 -2.38 -8.35
CA TYR A 64 12.48 -1.46 -8.75
C TYR A 64 13.07 -0.71 -7.55
N ASP A 65 12.21 -0.18 -6.70
CA ASP A 65 12.64 0.55 -5.50
C ASP A 65 13.48 -0.33 -4.57
N GLU A 66 13.03 -1.55 -4.32
CA GLU A 66 13.79 -2.50 -3.51
C GLU A 66 15.07 -3.00 -4.22
N TYR A 67 15.00 -3.25 -5.53
CA TYR A 67 16.16 -3.67 -6.32
C TYR A 67 17.30 -2.63 -6.29
N CYS A 68 16.95 -1.35 -6.26
CA CYS A 68 17.91 -0.26 -6.16
C CYS A 68 18.58 -0.16 -4.78
N ARG A 69 18.02 -0.79 -3.74
CA ARG A 69 18.49 -0.69 -2.35
C ARG A 69 19.25 -1.95 -1.90
N VAL A 70 18.86 -3.11 -2.40
CA VAL A 70 19.50 -4.36 -1.99
C VAL A 70 20.89 -4.55 -2.63
N PRO A 71 21.82 -5.19 -1.91
CA PRO A 71 23.11 -5.60 -2.48
C PRO A 71 22.92 -6.48 -3.72
N LYS A 72 23.87 -6.39 -4.67
CA LYS A 72 23.82 -7.17 -5.93
C LYS A 72 23.62 -8.67 -5.72
N ALA A 73 24.24 -9.24 -4.70
CA ALA A 73 24.12 -10.65 -4.38
C ALA A 73 22.68 -11.09 -4.07
N MET A 74 21.85 -10.18 -3.55
CA MET A 74 20.46 -10.46 -3.18
C MET A 74 19.46 -10.17 -4.30
N ARG A 75 19.85 -9.46 -5.36
CA ARG A 75 18.95 -9.02 -6.44
C ARG A 75 18.22 -10.16 -7.13
N ARG A 76 18.91 -11.30 -7.36
CA ARG A 76 18.27 -12.48 -7.97
C ARG A 76 17.20 -13.09 -7.08
N GLN A 77 17.47 -13.19 -5.78
CA GLN A 77 16.50 -13.68 -4.80
C GLN A 77 15.28 -12.76 -4.71
N LEU A 78 15.51 -11.44 -4.73
CA LEU A 78 14.46 -10.45 -4.77
C LEU A 78 13.56 -10.60 -6.01
N LEU A 79 14.15 -10.74 -7.21
CA LEU A 79 13.37 -10.96 -8.43
C LEU A 79 12.56 -12.25 -8.37
N THR A 80 13.13 -13.33 -7.80
CA THR A 80 12.40 -14.58 -7.59
C THR A 80 11.22 -14.38 -6.67
N ALA A 81 11.41 -13.68 -5.55
CA ALA A 81 10.33 -13.40 -4.58
C ALA A 81 9.19 -12.56 -5.20
N PHE A 82 9.53 -11.54 -6.01
CA PHE A 82 8.53 -10.65 -6.60
C PHE A 82 7.77 -11.26 -7.78
N PHE A 83 8.42 -12.07 -8.61
CA PHE A 83 7.88 -12.42 -9.91
C PHE A 83 7.65 -13.91 -10.15
N LEU A 84 8.34 -14.79 -9.42
CA LEU A 84 8.22 -16.23 -9.64
C LEU A 84 7.57 -16.99 -8.49
N ASN A 85 7.66 -16.46 -7.27
CA ASN A 85 7.00 -17.10 -6.14
C ASN A 85 5.53 -16.73 -6.14
N ARG A 86 4.68 -17.61 -6.63
CA ARG A 86 3.24 -17.52 -6.39
C ARG A 86 2.94 -18.21 -5.07
N TYR A 87 2.31 -17.47 -4.19
CA TYR A 87 1.77 -18.04 -2.97
C TYR A 87 0.27 -18.33 -3.20
N GLU A 88 -0.08 -19.58 -3.08
CA GLU A 88 -1.50 -19.98 -3.06
C GLU A 88 -2.02 -19.80 -1.65
N LEU A 89 -3.17 -19.13 -1.55
CA LEU A 89 -3.86 -18.99 -0.26
C LEU A 89 -4.24 -20.37 0.26
N PRO A 90 -4.19 -20.59 1.59
CA PRO A 90 -4.67 -21.83 2.18
C PRO A 90 -6.10 -22.15 1.75
N GLU A 91 -6.39 -23.42 1.56
CA GLU A 91 -7.71 -23.85 1.10
C GLU A 91 -8.78 -23.65 2.16
N THR A 92 -8.41 -23.74 3.42
CA THR A 92 -9.33 -23.65 4.56
C THR A 92 -9.00 -22.44 5.46
N LEU A 93 -10.04 -21.90 6.10
CA LEU A 93 -9.89 -20.84 7.10
C LEU A 93 -9.00 -21.27 8.26
N ASN A 94 -9.09 -22.53 8.71
CA ASN A 94 -8.31 -23.03 9.85
C ASN A 94 -6.80 -22.94 9.60
N GLU A 95 -6.36 -23.15 8.36
CA GLU A 95 -4.96 -23.01 7.95
C GLU A 95 -4.55 -21.54 7.80
N ALA A 96 -5.46 -20.71 7.30
CA ALA A 96 -5.20 -19.30 7.00
C ALA A 96 -5.21 -18.41 8.27
N ILE A 97 -6.06 -18.73 9.25
CA ILE A 97 -6.48 -17.80 10.32
C ILE A 97 -5.33 -17.28 11.18
N VAL A 98 -4.26 -18.03 11.33
CA VAL A 98 -3.09 -17.65 12.17
C VAL A 98 -2.25 -16.54 11.50
N ASN A 99 -2.31 -16.45 10.18
CA ASN A 99 -1.56 -15.46 9.37
C ASN A 99 -2.48 -14.37 8.77
N LEU A 100 -3.76 -14.34 9.15
CA LEU A 100 -4.64 -13.24 8.76
C LEU A 100 -4.29 -11.99 9.56
N ILE A 101 -4.01 -10.90 8.86
CA ILE A 101 -3.64 -9.61 9.44
C ILE A 101 -4.59 -8.53 8.92
N ALA A 102 -4.99 -7.62 9.81
CA ALA A 102 -5.71 -6.41 9.44
C ALA A 102 -4.72 -5.40 8.82
N ARG A 103 -5.01 -4.95 7.60
CA ARG A 103 -4.11 -4.07 6.85
C ARG A 103 -4.76 -2.77 6.46
N LEU A 104 -4.11 -1.67 6.83
CA LEU A 104 -4.48 -0.34 6.41
C LEU A 104 -4.04 -0.09 4.96
N GLN A 105 -4.94 0.49 4.17
CA GLN A 105 -4.68 0.95 2.81
C GLN A 105 -5.37 2.30 2.57
N PRO A 106 -4.85 3.17 1.70
CA PRO A 106 -5.61 4.31 1.24
C PRO A 106 -6.92 3.86 0.56
N ARG A 107 -7.98 4.61 0.72
CA ARG A 107 -9.26 4.32 0.06
C ARG A 107 -9.13 4.23 -1.46
N ILE A 108 -8.29 5.10 -2.05
CA ILE A 108 -7.99 5.09 -3.48
C ILE A 108 -7.43 3.74 -3.97
N PHE A 109 -6.75 2.96 -3.12
CA PHE A 109 -6.29 1.62 -3.46
C PHE A 109 -7.46 0.70 -3.86
N PHE A 110 -8.55 0.68 -3.08
CA PHE A 110 -9.72 -0.16 -3.36
C PHE A 110 -10.49 0.33 -4.59
N GLU A 111 -10.66 1.64 -4.70
CA GLU A 111 -11.34 2.27 -5.85
C GLU A 111 -10.53 2.06 -7.14
N GLY A 112 -9.21 2.25 -7.07
CA GLY A 112 -8.30 2.04 -8.17
C GLY A 112 -8.27 0.58 -8.65
N MET A 113 -8.31 -0.39 -7.74
CA MET A 113 -8.40 -1.81 -8.11
C MET A 113 -9.69 -2.12 -8.89
N LYS A 114 -10.84 -1.58 -8.45
CA LYS A 114 -12.11 -1.72 -9.17
C LYS A 114 -12.07 -1.09 -10.56
N LEU A 115 -11.50 0.12 -10.68
CA LEU A 115 -11.35 0.80 -11.96
C LEU A 115 -10.42 0.03 -12.91
N ARG A 116 -9.27 -0.44 -12.44
CA ARG A 116 -8.33 -1.25 -13.23
C ARG A 116 -8.96 -2.55 -13.71
N SER A 117 -9.72 -3.24 -12.84
CA SER A 117 -10.46 -4.45 -13.22
C SER A 117 -11.50 -4.15 -14.29
N ALA A 118 -12.25 -3.05 -14.17
CA ALA A 118 -13.22 -2.64 -15.18
C ALA A 118 -12.53 -2.34 -16.53
N ILE A 119 -11.42 -1.60 -16.53
CA ILE A 119 -10.63 -1.32 -17.73
C ILE A 119 -10.11 -2.61 -18.37
N ASN A 120 -9.64 -3.57 -17.57
CA ASN A 120 -9.17 -4.87 -18.05
C ASN A 120 -10.31 -5.64 -18.75
N THR A 121 -11.50 -5.67 -18.16
CA THR A 121 -12.68 -6.30 -18.75
C THR A 121 -13.07 -5.65 -20.08
N LEU A 122 -13.01 -4.33 -20.18
CA LEU A 122 -13.25 -3.61 -21.45
C LEU A 122 -12.21 -3.95 -22.54
N ASN A 123 -11.02 -4.36 -22.15
CA ASN A 123 -9.98 -4.86 -23.06
C ASN A 123 -10.12 -6.37 -23.39
N GLY A 124 -11.22 -7.02 -23.00
CA GLY A 124 -11.44 -8.45 -23.23
C GLY A 124 -10.77 -9.37 -22.21
N GLY A 125 -10.20 -8.82 -21.12
CA GLY A 125 -9.67 -9.61 -20.01
C GLY A 125 -10.77 -10.09 -19.06
N GLU A 126 -10.42 -11.07 -18.23
CA GLU A 126 -11.32 -11.54 -17.17
C GLU A 126 -11.45 -10.51 -16.04
N LYS A 127 -12.59 -10.53 -15.37
CA LYS A 127 -12.81 -9.71 -14.18
C LYS A 127 -11.87 -10.19 -13.07
N ASP A 128 -11.08 -9.26 -12.53
CA ASP A 128 -10.20 -9.56 -11.41
C ASP A 128 -11.01 -9.68 -10.11
N GLU A 129 -11.16 -10.91 -9.61
CA GLU A 129 -11.85 -11.18 -8.34
C GLU A 129 -11.16 -10.47 -7.14
N ALA A 130 -9.84 -10.30 -7.20
CA ALA A 130 -9.10 -9.55 -6.19
C ALA A 130 -9.51 -8.08 -6.13
N SER A 131 -10.18 -7.54 -7.17
CA SER A 131 -10.73 -6.18 -7.15
C SER A 131 -11.89 -6.00 -6.18
N ASN A 132 -12.53 -7.09 -5.74
CA ASN A 132 -13.64 -7.08 -4.79
C ASN A 132 -13.16 -7.49 -3.39
N MET A 133 -12.35 -6.65 -2.77
CA MET A 133 -11.85 -6.82 -1.41
C MET A 133 -12.77 -6.14 -0.41
N PRO A 134 -13.36 -6.89 0.54
CA PRO A 134 -14.09 -6.29 1.66
C PRO A 134 -13.17 -5.42 2.52
N HIS A 135 -13.68 -4.27 2.95
CA HIS A 135 -12.93 -3.34 3.78
C HIS A 135 -13.85 -2.43 4.60
N LYS A 136 -13.37 -2.02 5.77
CA LYS A 136 -14.02 -1.00 6.62
C LYS A 136 -13.31 0.35 6.41
N ILE A 137 -14.06 1.41 6.12
CA ILE A 137 -13.51 2.77 6.01
C ILE A 137 -13.12 3.30 7.39
N ILE A 138 -11.96 3.96 7.44
CA ILE A 138 -11.40 4.64 8.61
C ILE A 138 -10.96 6.04 8.19
N GLY A 139 -11.34 7.07 8.96
CA GLY A 139 -10.92 8.45 8.72
C GLY A 139 -11.16 8.93 7.28
N GLU A 140 -12.25 8.50 6.66
CA GLU A 140 -12.70 8.86 5.30
C GLU A 140 -11.76 8.41 4.16
N HIS A 141 -10.45 8.54 4.33
CA HIS A 141 -9.45 8.36 3.29
C HIS A 141 -8.68 7.04 3.36
N PHE A 142 -8.94 6.23 4.37
CA PHE A 142 -8.35 4.90 4.52
C PHE A 142 -9.40 3.81 4.58
N GLY A 143 -8.97 2.59 4.31
CA GLY A 143 -9.76 1.39 4.54
C GLY A 143 -8.90 0.31 5.19
N VAL A 144 -9.52 -0.50 6.02
CA VAL A 144 -8.91 -1.69 6.60
C VAL A 144 -9.46 -2.90 5.91
N THR A 145 -8.57 -3.75 5.40
CA THR A 145 -8.90 -5.02 4.75
C THR A 145 -8.16 -6.18 5.41
N LEU A 146 -8.47 -7.39 4.99
CA LEU A 146 -7.78 -8.59 5.43
C LEU A 146 -6.70 -8.99 4.44
N VAL A 147 -5.56 -9.38 4.97
CA VAL A 147 -4.48 -9.97 4.19
C VAL A 147 -4.01 -11.26 4.85
N HIS A 148 -3.53 -12.20 4.06
CA HIS A 148 -2.76 -13.34 4.53
C HIS A 148 -1.28 -12.98 4.43
N ASP A 149 -0.60 -12.92 5.56
CA ASP A 149 0.82 -12.62 5.64
C ASP A 149 1.64 -13.89 5.47
N CYS A 150 2.56 -13.86 4.52
CA CYS A 150 3.43 -14.96 4.18
C CYS A 150 4.89 -14.50 4.20
N PRO A 151 5.86 -15.39 4.37
CA PRO A 151 7.26 -15.01 4.52
C PRO A 151 7.85 -14.17 3.38
N SER A 152 7.27 -14.24 2.18
CA SER A 152 7.79 -13.56 0.99
C SER A 152 6.85 -12.53 0.38
N GLN A 153 5.57 -12.55 0.76
CA GLN A 153 4.54 -11.67 0.17
C GLN A 153 3.31 -11.56 1.06
N VAL A 154 2.46 -10.62 0.73
CA VAL A 154 1.16 -10.41 1.36
C VAL A 154 0.08 -10.65 0.31
N SER A 155 -0.88 -11.51 0.59
CA SER A 155 -2.01 -11.82 -0.28
C SER A 155 -3.30 -11.21 0.27
N TYR A 156 -3.98 -10.39 -0.53
CA TYR A 156 -5.26 -9.78 -0.15
C TYR A 156 -6.38 -10.81 -0.20
N ILE A 157 -7.31 -10.73 0.75
CA ILE A 157 -8.44 -11.64 0.85
C ILE A 157 -9.62 -11.03 0.10
N SER A 158 -10.05 -11.71 -0.96
CA SER A 158 -11.22 -11.32 -1.76
C SER A 158 -12.52 -11.79 -1.12
N GLN A 159 -13.64 -11.23 -1.56
CA GLN A 159 -14.97 -11.69 -1.18
C GLN A 159 -15.18 -13.19 -1.53
N ALA A 160 -14.74 -13.61 -2.70
CA ALA A 160 -14.82 -15.01 -3.12
C ALA A 160 -14.01 -15.96 -2.20
N THR A 161 -12.85 -15.51 -1.71
CA THR A 161 -12.06 -16.27 -0.74
C THR A 161 -12.80 -16.43 0.59
N LEU A 162 -13.44 -15.37 1.09
CA LEU A 162 -14.24 -15.43 2.31
C LEU A 162 -15.43 -16.41 2.17
N GLU A 163 -16.12 -16.35 1.04
CA GLU A 163 -17.22 -17.25 0.72
C GLU A 163 -16.74 -18.71 0.66
N LYS A 164 -15.58 -18.99 0.03
CA LYS A 164 -14.96 -20.31 0.01
C LYS A 164 -14.64 -20.81 1.43
N TRP A 165 -14.22 -19.92 2.32
CA TRP A 165 -13.92 -20.26 3.71
C TRP A 165 -15.16 -20.33 4.61
N GLY A 166 -16.35 -19.94 4.11
CA GLY A 166 -17.60 -19.94 4.87
C GLY A 166 -17.61 -18.92 6.01
N SER A 167 -16.96 -17.77 5.84
CA SER A 167 -16.86 -16.71 6.85
C SER A 167 -17.07 -15.33 6.22
N SER A 168 -17.17 -14.29 7.06
CA SER A 168 -17.33 -12.90 6.63
C SER A 168 -16.15 -12.03 7.06
N PHE A 169 -16.04 -10.86 6.43
CA PHE A 169 -15.05 -9.86 6.78
C PHE A 169 -15.23 -9.39 8.24
N GLU A 170 -16.46 -9.15 8.64
CA GLU A 170 -16.83 -8.66 9.99
C GLU A 170 -16.46 -9.65 11.07
N GLU A 171 -16.60 -10.96 10.81
CA GLU A 171 -16.21 -12.02 11.74
C GLU A 171 -14.68 -12.13 11.87
N LEU A 172 -13.95 -11.96 10.76
CA LEU A 172 -12.50 -12.18 10.76
C LEU A 172 -11.68 -10.95 11.14
N LEU A 173 -12.21 -9.74 10.97
CA LEU A 173 -11.49 -8.50 11.25
C LEU A 173 -10.98 -8.42 12.71
N PRO A 174 -11.77 -8.73 13.76
CA PRO A 174 -11.28 -8.71 15.14
C PRO A 174 -10.14 -9.72 15.35
N ARG A 175 -10.20 -10.87 14.67
CA ARG A 175 -9.15 -11.89 14.75
C ARG A 175 -7.86 -11.41 14.09
N ALA A 176 -7.97 -10.78 12.93
CA ALA A 176 -6.83 -10.21 12.21
C ALA A 176 -6.15 -9.08 13.01
N VAL A 177 -6.93 -8.23 13.71
CA VAL A 177 -6.39 -7.23 14.64
C VAL A 177 -5.70 -7.90 15.83
N THR A 178 -6.25 -8.99 16.38
CA THR A 178 -5.60 -9.78 17.44
C THR A 178 -4.25 -10.34 16.97
N ASN A 179 -4.17 -10.83 15.74
CA ASN A 179 -2.91 -11.33 15.18
C ASN A 179 -1.91 -10.18 14.98
N LEU A 180 -2.34 -9.03 14.50
CA LEU A 180 -1.50 -7.82 14.39
C LEU A 180 -0.98 -7.40 15.78
N THR A 181 -1.80 -7.51 16.83
CA THR A 181 -1.37 -7.27 18.22
C THR A 181 -0.24 -8.21 18.63
N ARG A 182 -0.29 -9.48 18.24
CA ARG A 182 0.79 -10.45 18.52
C ARG A 182 2.10 -10.10 17.80
N LEU A 183 2.00 -9.50 16.61
CA LEU A 183 3.13 -8.95 15.86
C LEU A 183 3.61 -7.59 16.43
N THR A 184 2.96 -7.09 17.47
CA THR A 184 3.29 -5.83 18.15
C THR A 184 3.60 -6.08 19.63
N PRO A 185 4.60 -6.92 19.96
CA PRO A 185 4.88 -7.30 21.35
C PRO A 185 5.42 -6.13 22.17
N GLU A 186 6.22 -5.25 21.57
CA GLU A 186 6.85 -4.13 22.23
C GLU A 186 6.00 -2.85 22.15
N PRO A 187 6.15 -1.92 23.10
CA PRO A 187 5.57 -0.58 22.99
C PRO A 187 6.13 0.19 21.79
N PHE A 188 5.38 1.18 21.31
CA PHE A 188 5.92 2.14 20.34
C PHE A 188 7.10 2.88 20.94
N GLN A 189 8.12 3.15 20.11
CA GLN A 189 9.33 3.82 20.58
C GLN A 189 9.14 5.33 20.63
N PRO A 190 9.60 6.01 21.70
CA PRO A 190 9.61 7.45 21.74
C PRO A 190 10.65 7.99 20.75
N LEU A 191 10.25 8.93 19.90
CA LEU A 191 11.15 9.75 19.09
C LEU A 191 11.66 10.93 19.95
N GLN A 192 10.73 11.53 20.69
CA GLN A 192 10.95 12.47 21.79
C GLN A 192 9.77 12.38 22.76
N ASP A 193 9.77 13.17 23.85
CA ASP A 193 8.64 13.25 24.77
C ASP A 193 7.36 13.67 24.02
N GLY A 194 6.29 12.89 24.15
CA GLY A 194 5.02 13.11 23.46
C GLY A 194 4.95 12.70 21.99
N VAL A 195 6.03 12.20 21.37
CA VAL A 195 6.05 11.69 19.99
C VAL A 195 6.60 10.28 19.95
N TYR A 196 5.84 9.38 19.34
CA TYR A 196 6.17 7.95 19.24
C TYR A 196 6.15 7.48 17.80
N TYR A 197 6.86 6.39 17.50
CA TYR A 197 6.83 5.77 16.18
C TYR A 197 6.86 4.25 16.27
N SER A 198 6.33 3.59 15.25
CA SER A 198 6.46 2.16 15.05
C SER A 198 7.82 1.84 14.40
N HIS A 199 8.48 0.78 14.83
CA HIS A 199 9.88 0.48 14.52
C HIS A 199 10.13 -0.94 14.00
N TYR A 200 9.07 -1.66 13.63
CA TYR A 200 9.18 -3.07 13.27
C TYR A 200 9.69 -3.29 11.84
N ALA A 201 9.43 -2.35 10.94
CA ALA A 201 9.83 -2.39 9.53
C ALA A 201 9.42 -3.69 8.80
N ASP A 202 8.29 -4.26 9.18
CA ASP A 202 7.73 -5.52 8.66
C ASP A 202 6.58 -5.31 7.67
N THR A 203 6.45 -4.10 7.15
CA THR A 203 5.37 -3.67 6.24
C THR A 203 3.97 -3.53 6.86
N HIS A 204 3.85 -3.71 8.17
CA HIS A 204 2.59 -3.55 8.92
C HIS A 204 2.59 -2.33 9.84
N ASP A 205 3.66 -1.53 9.87
CA ASP A 205 3.78 -0.40 10.81
C ASP A 205 2.60 0.57 10.70
N CYS A 206 2.19 0.96 9.49
CA CYS A 206 1.02 1.82 9.29
C CYS A 206 -0.28 1.21 9.83
N SER A 207 -0.41 -0.12 9.79
CA SER A 207 -1.61 -0.83 10.27
C SER A 207 -1.69 -0.92 11.79
N ARG A 208 -0.57 -0.69 12.49
CA ARG A 208 -0.51 -0.77 13.96
C ARG A 208 -1.29 0.32 14.68
N LEU A 209 -1.78 1.35 13.97
CA LEU A 209 -2.78 2.25 14.53
C LEU A 209 -4.04 1.49 14.99
N LEU A 210 -4.37 0.33 14.38
CA LEU A 210 -5.49 -0.53 14.78
C LEU A 210 -5.28 -1.21 16.14
N VAL A 211 -4.07 -1.23 16.66
CA VAL A 211 -3.73 -1.77 17.98
C VAL A 211 -3.95 -0.66 19.04
N THR A 212 -5.20 -0.21 19.18
CA THR A 212 -5.58 1.01 19.91
C THR A 212 -5.11 1.01 21.35
N HIS A 213 -5.09 -0.14 22.05
CA HIS A 213 -4.56 -0.22 23.41
C HIS A 213 -3.07 0.12 23.52
N ARG A 214 -2.27 -0.13 22.45
CA ARG A 214 -0.86 0.29 22.38
C ARG A 214 -0.74 1.79 22.14
N VAL A 215 -1.63 2.36 21.31
CA VAL A 215 -1.70 3.81 21.09
C VAL A 215 -2.09 4.52 22.39
N GLN A 216 -3.10 4.04 23.09
CA GLN A 216 -3.56 4.60 24.36
C GLN A 216 -2.53 4.48 25.51
N ALA A 217 -1.59 3.53 25.40
CA ALA A 217 -0.49 3.39 26.35
C ALA A 217 0.63 4.44 26.16
N CYS A 218 0.63 5.17 25.05
CA CYS A 218 1.56 6.29 24.81
C CYS A 218 1.19 7.49 25.70
N ARG A 219 2.22 8.17 26.22
CA ARG A 219 2.03 9.40 27.01
C ARG A 219 1.90 10.60 26.07
N LEU A 220 0.67 10.87 25.64
CA LEU A 220 0.35 11.93 24.68
C LEU A 220 -0.34 13.11 25.38
N LYS A 221 -0.23 14.31 24.82
CA LYS A 221 -0.95 15.50 25.26
C LYS A 221 -2.26 15.62 24.49
N GLY A 222 -3.39 15.37 25.13
CA GLY A 222 -4.70 15.31 24.49
C GLY A 222 -4.97 13.96 23.81
N ARG A 223 -5.90 13.93 22.86
CA ARG A 223 -6.24 12.72 22.11
C ARG A 223 -5.11 12.30 21.16
N PRO A 224 -4.92 11.00 20.92
CA PRO A 224 -3.91 10.52 19.99
C PRO A 224 -4.17 11.00 18.56
N VAL A 225 -3.14 11.54 17.91
CA VAL A 225 -3.10 11.87 16.48
C VAL A 225 -2.08 10.95 15.80
N ALA A 226 -2.47 10.35 14.68
CA ALA A 226 -1.66 9.42 13.92
C ALA A 226 -1.39 9.90 12.49
N PHE A 227 -0.18 9.63 12.00
CA PHE A 227 0.24 9.80 10.61
C PHE A 227 0.82 8.48 10.08
N THR A 228 0.44 8.11 8.86
CA THR A 228 0.90 6.88 8.21
C THR A 228 1.49 7.20 6.82
N PRO A 229 2.67 7.85 6.74
CA PRO A 229 3.23 8.33 5.48
C PRO A 229 3.66 7.22 4.51
N ASN A 230 3.94 6.04 5.01
CA ASN A 230 4.22 4.84 4.21
C ASN A 230 3.91 3.55 5.00
N ARG A 231 4.08 2.39 4.36
CA ARG A 231 3.74 1.10 4.99
C ARG A 231 4.58 0.74 6.22
N ASN A 232 5.81 1.26 6.29
CA ASN A 232 6.77 0.98 7.38
C ASN A 232 6.82 2.08 8.43
N THR A 233 5.85 3.01 8.43
CA THR A 233 5.89 4.15 9.32
C THR A 233 4.49 4.44 9.88
N LEU A 234 4.43 4.47 11.21
CA LEU A 234 3.36 5.06 11.99
C LEU A 234 4.00 6.06 12.95
N VAL A 235 3.53 7.29 12.95
CA VAL A 235 3.92 8.33 13.90
C VAL A 235 2.71 8.70 14.72
N LEU A 236 2.89 8.84 16.03
CA LEU A 236 1.86 9.17 16.99
C LEU A 236 2.27 10.39 17.80
N THR A 237 1.35 11.31 17.99
CA THR A 237 1.50 12.46 18.89
C THR A 237 0.13 12.82 19.50
N GLY A 238 0.07 13.86 20.34
CA GLY A 238 -1.17 14.35 20.91
C GLY A 238 -1.72 15.57 20.18
N GLU A 239 -3.04 15.74 20.15
CA GLU A 239 -3.69 16.90 19.52
C GLU A 239 -3.28 18.24 20.14
N ASP A 240 -2.94 18.25 21.45
CA ASP A 240 -2.51 19.45 22.18
C ASP A 240 -0.98 19.63 22.17
N ASP A 241 -0.21 18.77 21.48
CA ASP A 241 1.25 18.85 21.43
C ASP A 241 1.73 19.54 20.14
N VAL A 242 1.72 20.88 20.14
CA VAL A 242 2.13 21.70 18.98
C VAL A 242 3.55 21.37 18.51
N GLU A 243 4.50 21.21 19.43
CA GLU A 243 5.89 20.86 19.09
C GLU A 243 5.97 19.42 18.55
N GLY A 244 5.22 18.51 19.17
CA GLY A 244 5.11 17.11 18.72
C GLY A 244 4.50 17.01 17.34
N LEU A 245 3.46 17.77 17.02
CA LEU A 245 2.86 17.84 15.70
C LEU A 245 3.84 18.38 14.65
N ALA A 246 4.53 19.48 14.96
CA ALA A 246 5.54 20.05 14.05
C ALA A 246 6.70 19.07 13.79
N LEU A 247 7.18 18.34 14.83
CA LEU A 247 8.18 17.30 14.66
C LEU A 247 7.63 16.13 13.83
N SER A 248 6.39 15.67 14.10
CA SER A 248 5.75 14.60 13.36
C SER A 248 5.64 14.91 11.87
N LEU A 249 5.26 16.14 11.50
CA LEU A 249 5.20 16.57 10.11
C LEU A 249 6.58 16.55 9.42
N LYS A 250 7.65 16.98 10.11
CA LYS A 250 9.01 16.86 9.58
C LYS A 250 9.41 15.41 9.34
N PHE A 251 9.09 14.53 10.28
CA PHE A 251 9.36 13.10 10.15
C PHE A 251 8.55 12.48 8.98
N VAL A 252 7.30 12.89 8.83
CA VAL A 252 6.42 12.49 7.71
C VAL A 252 7.04 12.87 6.36
N GLN A 253 7.56 14.10 6.21
CA GLN A 253 8.19 14.55 4.98
C GLN A 253 9.41 13.71 4.60
N GLU A 254 10.21 13.29 5.57
CA GLU A 254 11.34 12.37 5.32
C GLU A 254 10.85 10.96 4.96
N ALA A 255 9.84 10.46 5.67
CA ALA A 255 9.27 9.14 5.44
C ALA A 255 8.57 8.99 4.08
N LEU A 256 8.03 10.08 3.51
CA LEU A 256 7.45 10.11 2.16
C LEU A 256 8.48 9.85 1.04
N LYS A 257 9.78 10.07 1.32
CA LYS A 257 10.87 9.77 0.37
C LYS A 257 11.20 8.27 0.31
N GLU A 258 10.66 7.48 1.25
CA GLU A 258 10.84 6.04 1.32
C GLU A 258 9.85 5.32 0.39
N PRO A 259 10.10 4.03 0.01
CA PRO A 259 9.19 3.27 -0.85
C PRO A 259 7.80 3.13 -0.27
N ARG A 260 6.84 3.01 -1.19
CA ARG A 260 5.43 2.76 -0.87
C ARG A 260 4.81 3.88 -0.03
N PRO A 261 4.94 5.14 -0.49
CA PRO A 261 4.29 6.25 0.19
C PRO A 261 2.78 6.03 0.23
N LEU A 262 2.16 6.56 1.27
CA LEU A 262 0.71 6.61 1.45
C LEU A 262 0.29 8.07 1.52
N PRO A 263 -0.93 8.41 1.11
CA PRO A 263 -1.48 9.74 1.34
C PRO A 263 -1.47 10.05 2.84
N VAL A 264 -1.10 11.27 3.19
CA VAL A 264 -0.98 11.68 4.59
C VAL A 264 -2.19 12.49 5.00
N PHE A 265 -2.91 11.96 5.96
CA PHE A 265 -3.99 12.62 6.67
C PHE A 265 -3.74 12.51 8.16
N ALA A 266 -4.05 13.57 8.89
CA ALA A 266 -4.05 13.50 10.34
C ALA A 266 -5.29 12.73 10.80
N LEU A 267 -5.09 11.58 11.43
CA LEU A 267 -6.16 10.80 12.03
C LEU A 267 -6.17 11.02 13.53
N ILE A 268 -7.34 11.26 14.12
CA ILE A 268 -7.51 11.41 15.57
C ILE A 268 -8.28 10.23 16.12
N LEU A 269 -7.83 9.71 17.26
CA LEU A 269 -8.51 8.62 17.96
C LEU A 269 -9.55 9.20 18.92
N ASP A 270 -10.83 8.97 18.61
CA ASP A 270 -11.94 9.32 19.48
C ASP A 270 -12.59 8.04 20.04
N GLY A 271 -12.39 7.82 21.34
CA GLY A 271 -12.73 6.55 21.97
C GLY A 271 -11.88 5.39 21.40
N GLU A 272 -12.48 4.55 20.58
CA GLU A 272 -11.84 3.43 19.90
C GLU A 272 -11.81 3.58 18.36
N GLU A 273 -12.34 4.68 17.83
CA GLU A 273 -12.47 4.91 16.40
C GLU A 273 -11.55 6.02 15.90
N TRP A 274 -10.83 5.71 14.83
CA TRP A 274 -10.03 6.70 14.11
C TRP A 274 -10.90 7.51 13.15
N GLN A 275 -10.83 8.81 13.27
CA GLN A 275 -11.55 9.77 12.42
C GLN A 275 -10.55 10.68 11.71
N LEU A 276 -10.96 11.28 10.59
CA LEU A 276 -10.21 12.39 10.02
C LEU A 276 -10.25 13.55 11.03
N TRP A 277 -9.09 14.09 11.35
CA TRP A 277 -9.04 15.19 12.31
C TRP A 277 -9.42 16.50 11.64
N ASP A 278 -10.59 17.02 12.01
CA ASP A 278 -10.96 18.40 11.70
C ASP A 278 -10.21 19.32 12.67
N VAL A 279 -9.07 19.80 12.23
CA VAL A 279 -8.18 20.62 13.05
C VAL A 279 -8.84 21.96 13.31
N PRO A 280 -8.98 22.41 14.58
CA PRO A 280 -9.58 23.70 14.90
C PRO A 280 -8.91 24.87 14.18
N ALA A 281 -9.69 25.88 13.78
CA ALA A 281 -9.17 27.01 13.00
C ALA A 281 -8.08 27.79 13.72
N GLU A 282 -8.16 27.85 15.05
CA GLU A 282 -7.20 28.54 15.93
C GLU A 282 -5.98 27.68 16.28
N HIS A 283 -5.94 26.40 15.84
CA HIS A 283 -4.83 25.52 16.17
C HIS A 283 -3.53 25.96 15.47
N PRO A 284 -2.39 26.11 16.19
CA PRO A 284 -1.14 26.63 15.61
C PRO A 284 -0.62 25.85 14.39
N CYS A 285 -0.91 24.55 14.30
CA CYS A 285 -0.50 23.70 13.17
C CYS A 285 -1.57 23.57 12.07
N LYS A 286 -2.64 24.34 12.10
CA LYS A 286 -3.77 24.23 11.16
C LYS A 286 -3.32 24.33 9.71
N ASP A 287 -2.53 25.35 9.39
CA ASP A 287 -2.10 25.61 8.02
C ASP A 287 -1.20 24.50 7.48
N ASP A 288 -0.22 24.05 8.29
CA ASP A 288 0.70 22.98 7.90
C ASP A 288 -0.05 21.65 7.67
N LEU A 289 -0.99 21.31 8.55
CA LEU A 289 -1.79 20.10 8.45
C LEU A 289 -2.76 20.18 7.25
N SER A 290 -3.36 21.35 7.02
CA SER A 290 -4.24 21.57 5.86
C SER A 290 -3.48 21.49 4.54
N ASN A 291 -2.28 22.09 4.46
CA ASN A 291 -1.43 22.00 3.28
C ASN A 291 -1.03 20.55 2.99
N GLN A 292 -0.65 19.77 4.01
CA GLN A 292 -0.32 18.36 3.83
C GLN A 292 -1.53 17.56 3.33
N MET A 293 -2.72 17.83 3.85
CA MET A 293 -3.97 17.21 3.38
C MET A 293 -4.24 17.55 1.92
N LEU A 294 -4.10 18.82 1.52
CA LEU A 294 -4.31 19.27 0.14
C LEU A 294 -3.36 18.57 -0.83
N ILE A 295 -2.06 18.43 -0.49
CA ILE A 295 -1.09 17.69 -1.29
C ILE A 295 -1.55 16.25 -1.48
N SER A 296 -1.94 15.56 -0.40
CA SER A 296 -2.43 14.19 -0.47
C SER A 296 -3.71 14.05 -1.30
N MET A 297 -4.62 15.03 -1.21
CA MET A 297 -5.83 15.06 -2.03
C MET A 297 -5.51 15.26 -3.51
N ALA A 298 -4.55 16.12 -3.86
CA ALA A 298 -4.16 16.33 -5.25
C ALA A 298 -3.56 15.05 -5.87
N ASP A 299 -2.74 14.32 -5.13
CA ASP A 299 -2.18 13.03 -5.56
C ASP A 299 -3.28 11.99 -5.81
N ILE A 300 -4.24 11.85 -4.87
CA ILE A 300 -5.41 10.97 -5.01
C ILE A 300 -6.23 11.33 -6.24
N TYR A 301 -6.54 12.62 -6.42
CA TYR A 301 -7.28 13.10 -7.59
C TYR A 301 -6.54 12.82 -8.90
N GLY A 302 -5.22 13.02 -8.93
CA GLY A 302 -4.38 12.72 -10.08
C GLY A 302 -4.46 11.24 -10.48
N GLU A 303 -4.37 10.32 -9.52
CA GLU A 303 -4.49 8.87 -9.76
C GLU A 303 -5.90 8.50 -10.25
N GLN A 304 -6.94 8.99 -9.58
CA GLN A 304 -8.33 8.74 -9.99
C GLN A 304 -8.62 9.27 -11.39
N LYS A 305 -8.20 10.49 -11.68
CA LYS A 305 -8.38 11.12 -13.00
C LYS A 305 -7.79 10.24 -14.09
N ALA A 306 -6.53 9.83 -13.96
CA ALA A 306 -5.86 9.01 -14.96
C ALA A 306 -6.58 7.68 -15.23
N LEU A 307 -7.14 7.05 -14.20
CA LEU A 307 -7.91 5.82 -14.34
C LEU A 307 -9.29 6.05 -14.97
N LEU A 308 -9.98 7.12 -14.57
CA LEU A 308 -11.30 7.48 -15.12
C LEU A 308 -11.21 7.89 -16.59
N GLU A 309 -10.25 8.72 -16.97
CA GLU A 309 -10.02 9.10 -18.35
C GLU A 309 -9.77 7.87 -19.23
N LYS A 310 -8.90 6.95 -18.79
CA LYS A 310 -8.63 5.70 -19.50
C LYS A 310 -9.88 4.81 -19.62
N LYS A 311 -10.71 4.76 -18.59
CA LYS A 311 -11.97 4.01 -18.60
C LYS A 311 -12.95 4.62 -19.61
N PHE A 312 -13.20 5.94 -19.54
CA PHE A 312 -14.14 6.64 -20.43
C PHE A 312 -13.70 6.59 -21.88
N GLU A 313 -12.39 6.74 -22.16
CA GLU A 313 -11.84 6.53 -23.50
C GLU A 313 -12.19 5.14 -24.08
N LYS A 314 -12.02 4.08 -23.24
CA LYS A 314 -12.36 2.71 -23.66
C LYS A 314 -13.84 2.46 -23.84
N GLU A 315 -14.69 3.15 -23.09
CA GLU A 315 -16.14 3.11 -23.24
C GLU A 315 -16.65 3.98 -24.40
N GLY A 316 -15.79 4.75 -25.05
CA GLY A 316 -16.15 5.70 -26.11
C GLY A 316 -16.92 6.93 -25.59
N HIS A 317 -16.76 7.25 -24.32
CA HIS A 317 -17.40 8.40 -23.69
C HIS A 317 -16.48 9.62 -23.72
N ASP A 318 -16.96 10.74 -24.27
CA ASP A 318 -16.29 12.03 -24.19
C ASP A 318 -16.67 12.74 -22.89
N VAL A 319 -15.91 12.46 -21.83
CA VAL A 319 -16.15 13.00 -20.49
C VAL A 319 -14.90 13.75 -20.01
N PHE A 320 -15.06 15.02 -19.69
CA PHE A 320 -14.01 15.80 -19.05
C PHE A 320 -13.91 15.43 -17.56
N VAL A 321 -12.75 14.95 -17.13
CA VAL A 321 -12.46 14.71 -15.72
C VAL A 321 -11.66 15.89 -15.17
N ALA A 322 -12.23 16.58 -14.17
CA ALA A 322 -11.60 17.74 -13.52
C ALA A 322 -10.22 17.38 -12.92
N SER A 323 -9.37 18.41 -12.80
CA SER A 323 -8.10 18.31 -12.07
C SER A 323 -8.18 19.14 -10.79
N LEU A 324 -7.63 18.64 -9.69
CA LEU A 324 -7.33 19.46 -8.53
C LEU A 324 -5.95 20.08 -8.72
N THR A 325 -5.88 21.41 -8.70
CA THR A 325 -4.63 22.17 -8.74
C THR A 325 -4.48 22.90 -7.42
N ILE A 326 -3.29 22.80 -6.81
CA ILE A 326 -2.94 23.47 -5.55
C ILE A 326 -2.06 24.66 -5.87
#